data_0c0fd4b342b9662c9d9fedbd13bb328a
#
_entry.id   0c0fd4b342b9662c9d9fedbd13bb328a
#
_cell.length_a   1.000
_cell.length_b   1.000
_cell.length_c   1.000
_cell.angle_alpha   90.00
_cell.angle_beta   90.00
_cell.angle_gamma   90.00
#
_symmetry.space_group_name_H-M   'P 1'
#
loop_
_entity.id
_entity.type
_entity.pdbx_description
1 polymer ?
#
loop_
_entity_poly.entity_id
_entity_poly.type
_entity_poly.pdbx_seq_one_letter_code
_entity_poly.pdbx_strand_id
1 'polypeptide(L)'
;MASCLGLYIENNLIKYAKVSKEKDGFRMDSYGIKFYSNINEAIEQIVQETNSMKTPISVNIVDESYQYFSMFSQLNKKDLEKAIRMEFEAYCTEKGYNANTLETRYLCADDTTNLERIKVINISENTVELNKIKQLLNGKKIGMMLPVPITITNVAELSGKENVLIVNLEEKTTITTINRTYISDIQILDEGSGIILQNIEKKENSYAKAYEALRNTTIYTSDAIENMESDGEQAKYLEDILPVLYTIIGAVQAKSSEGLEKIDRIYLTGTLACINNLDLYFQEYLGGTKCEILKPTITTTTRDANIKECIEVNSAISLALQGLGQGVQGISFKTDI
;
A
#
# COMPACT_ATOMS: atom_id res chain seq x y z
N MET A 1 -10.71 -23.43 -9.45
CA MET A 1 -10.47 -21.97 -9.60
C MET A 1 -9.12 -21.65 -9.02
N ALA A 2 -8.35 -20.74 -9.65
CA ALA A 2 -7.11 -20.27 -9.07
C ALA A 2 -7.44 -19.31 -7.92
N SER A 3 -6.77 -19.49 -6.78
CA SER A 3 -6.93 -18.59 -5.62
C SER A 3 -5.58 -18.20 -5.05
N CYS A 4 -5.51 -17.04 -4.41
CA CYS A 4 -4.33 -16.52 -3.72
C CYS A 4 -4.75 -15.93 -2.37
N LEU A 5 -3.91 -16.13 -1.36
CA LEU A 5 -4.04 -15.47 -0.06
C LEU A 5 -3.05 -14.32 -0.01
N GLY A 6 -3.56 -13.08 0.08
CA GLY A 6 -2.76 -11.90 0.35
C GLY A 6 -2.60 -11.73 1.85
N LEU A 7 -1.37 -11.55 2.30
CA LEU A 7 -1.03 -11.20 3.68
C LEU A 7 -0.29 -9.87 3.69
N TYR A 8 -0.87 -8.88 4.33
CA TYR A 8 -0.22 -7.62 4.62
C TYR A 8 0.14 -7.57 6.11
N ILE A 9 1.44 -7.64 6.39
CA ILE A 9 1.99 -7.80 7.74
C ILE A 9 2.53 -6.45 8.22
N GLU A 10 2.03 -6.00 9.35
CA GLU A 10 2.50 -4.85 10.14
C GLU A 10 2.99 -5.31 11.53
N ASN A 11 3.52 -4.40 12.34
CA ASN A 11 4.15 -4.76 13.62
C ASN A 11 3.23 -5.47 14.63
N ASN A 12 1.94 -5.19 14.65
CA ASN A 12 1.00 -5.71 15.65
C ASN A 12 -0.22 -6.39 15.06
N LEU A 13 -0.35 -6.36 13.73
CA LEU A 13 -1.50 -6.94 13.04
C LEU A 13 -1.15 -7.50 11.66
N ILE A 14 -1.96 -8.45 11.22
CA ILE A 14 -1.95 -8.97 9.85
C ILE A 14 -3.32 -8.69 9.26
N LYS A 15 -3.34 -8.02 8.10
CA LYS A 15 -4.53 -7.93 7.26
C LYS A 15 -4.45 -9.04 6.20
N TYR A 16 -5.54 -9.72 5.97
CA TYR A 16 -5.56 -10.83 5.03
C TYR A 16 -6.77 -10.79 4.12
N ALA A 17 -6.60 -11.25 2.90
CA ALA A 17 -7.69 -11.45 1.95
C ALA A 17 -7.40 -12.67 1.06
N LYS A 18 -8.32 -13.61 1.02
CA LYS A 18 -8.29 -14.70 0.06
C LYS A 18 -9.14 -14.33 -1.14
N VAL A 19 -8.53 -14.30 -2.31
CA VAL A 19 -9.18 -13.93 -3.56
C VAL A 19 -9.13 -15.10 -4.52
N SER A 20 -10.22 -15.35 -5.21
CA SER A 20 -10.36 -16.35 -6.26
C SER A 20 -10.64 -15.69 -7.61
N LYS A 21 -10.01 -16.23 -8.66
CA LYS A 21 -10.27 -15.80 -10.04
C LYS A 21 -11.52 -16.46 -10.56
N GLU A 22 -12.48 -15.67 -11.00
CA GLU A 22 -13.71 -16.11 -11.67
C GLU A 22 -13.62 -15.90 -13.18
N LYS A 23 -14.67 -16.26 -13.92
CA LYS A 23 -14.74 -16.13 -15.37
C LYS A 23 -14.67 -14.64 -15.78
N ASP A 24 -15.39 -13.79 -15.04
CA ASP A 24 -15.60 -12.39 -15.40
C ASP A 24 -15.03 -11.43 -14.32
N GLY A 25 -13.98 -11.85 -13.58
CA GLY A 25 -13.37 -10.99 -12.56
C GLY A 25 -12.75 -11.75 -11.40
N PHE A 26 -12.83 -11.14 -10.24
CA PHE A 26 -12.28 -11.67 -9.00
C PHE A 26 -13.33 -11.62 -7.88
N ARG A 27 -13.27 -12.60 -6.99
CA ARG A 27 -14.14 -12.69 -5.82
C ARG A 27 -13.31 -12.82 -4.56
N MET A 28 -13.64 -12.06 -3.55
CA MET A 28 -13.08 -12.17 -2.22
C MET A 28 -13.85 -13.24 -1.44
N ASP A 29 -13.17 -14.35 -1.12
CA ASP A 29 -13.75 -15.50 -0.45
C ASP A 29 -13.77 -15.33 1.08
N SER A 30 -12.70 -14.76 1.63
CA SER A 30 -12.55 -14.44 3.05
C SER A 30 -11.55 -13.31 3.24
N TYR A 31 -11.72 -12.53 4.29
CA TYR A 31 -10.86 -11.40 4.62
C TYR A 31 -10.96 -11.07 6.11
N GLY A 32 -10.02 -10.30 6.61
CA GLY A 32 -10.06 -9.80 7.98
C GLY A 32 -8.73 -9.26 8.47
N ILE A 33 -8.74 -8.95 9.77
CA ILE A 33 -7.59 -8.43 10.51
C ILE A 33 -7.33 -9.38 11.68
N LYS A 34 -6.06 -9.68 11.93
CA LYS A 34 -5.61 -10.49 13.05
C LYS A 34 -4.56 -9.73 13.84
N PHE A 35 -4.90 -9.35 15.06
CA PHE A 35 -3.91 -8.83 16.02
C PHE A 35 -3.08 -9.99 16.57
N TYR A 36 -1.80 -9.76 16.82
CA TYR A 36 -0.90 -10.81 17.27
C TYR A 36 0.11 -10.34 18.33
N SER A 37 0.45 -11.24 19.23
CA SER A 37 1.67 -11.22 20.04
C SER A 37 2.71 -12.22 19.52
N ASN A 38 2.24 -13.26 18.82
CA ASN A 38 3.06 -14.26 18.12
C ASN A 38 2.62 -14.34 16.65
N ILE A 39 3.45 -13.82 15.79
CA ILE A 39 3.15 -13.73 14.35
C ILE A 39 3.01 -15.11 13.66
N ASN A 40 3.81 -16.11 14.08
CA ASN A 40 3.71 -17.46 13.50
C ASN A 40 2.36 -18.10 13.80
N GLU A 41 1.88 -17.97 15.04
CA GLU A 41 0.56 -18.47 15.44
C GLU A 41 -0.56 -17.76 14.67
N ALA A 42 -0.45 -16.45 14.50
CA ALA A 42 -1.44 -15.67 13.76
C ALA A 42 -1.53 -16.12 12.30
N ILE A 43 -0.39 -16.33 11.63
CA ILE A 43 -0.35 -16.83 10.25
C ILE A 43 -0.96 -18.23 10.15
N GLU A 44 -0.64 -19.15 11.09
CA GLU A 44 -1.23 -20.49 11.10
C GLU A 44 -2.75 -20.43 11.25
N GLN A 45 -3.26 -19.60 12.15
CA GLN A 45 -4.69 -19.40 12.34
C GLN A 45 -5.36 -18.85 11.08
N ILE A 46 -4.77 -17.82 10.44
CA ILE A 46 -5.30 -17.26 9.19
C ILE A 46 -5.35 -18.35 8.11
N VAL A 47 -4.30 -19.12 7.93
CA VAL A 47 -4.24 -20.19 6.91
C VAL A 47 -5.28 -21.27 7.17
N GLN A 48 -5.55 -21.62 8.44
CA GLN A 48 -6.60 -22.57 8.82
C GLN A 48 -8.00 -21.99 8.61
N GLU A 49 -8.28 -20.80 9.13
CA GLU A 49 -9.59 -20.11 9.03
C GLU A 49 -10.00 -19.87 7.57
N THR A 50 -9.03 -19.57 6.70
CA THR A 50 -9.29 -19.34 5.27
C THR A 50 -9.20 -20.62 4.42
N ASN A 51 -8.92 -21.79 5.00
CA ASN A 51 -8.66 -23.04 4.26
C ASN A 51 -7.59 -22.85 3.17
N SER A 52 -6.45 -22.24 3.53
CA SER A 52 -5.40 -21.83 2.58
C SER A 52 -4.11 -22.66 2.66
N MET A 53 -4.12 -23.86 3.25
CA MET A 53 -2.93 -24.70 3.42
C MET A 53 -2.15 -24.97 2.11
N LYS A 54 -2.84 -25.04 0.98
CA LYS A 54 -2.26 -25.28 -0.35
C LYS A 54 -2.35 -24.07 -1.28
N THR A 55 -2.93 -22.99 -0.81
CA THR A 55 -3.11 -21.76 -1.59
C THR A 55 -1.80 -20.97 -1.62
N PRO A 56 -1.36 -20.46 -2.78
CA PRO A 56 -0.22 -19.56 -2.83
C PRO A 56 -0.46 -18.32 -1.97
N ILE A 57 0.56 -17.90 -1.24
CA ILE A 57 0.54 -16.70 -0.40
C ILE A 57 1.33 -15.60 -1.10
N SER A 58 0.72 -14.45 -1.29
CA SER A 58 1.41 -13.21 -1.66
C SER A 58 1.53 -12.32 -0.43
N VAL A 59 2.73 -11.85 -0.13
CA VAL A 59 3.04 -11.11 1.10
C VAL A 59 3.76 -9.82 0.76
N ASN A 60 3.59 -8.78 1.59
CA ASN A 60 4.37 -7.55 1.45
C ASN A 60 5.84 -7.77 1.80
N ILE A 61 6.71 -7.01 1.16
CA ILE A 61 8.06 -6.71 1.65
C ILE A 61 8.00 -5.51 2.58
N VAL A 62 9.05 -5.27 3.34
CA VAL A 62 9.12 -4.22 4.38
C VAL A 62 10.41 -3.45 4.18
N ASP A 63 10.34 -2.12 4.32
CA ASP A 63 11.49 -1.21 4.23
C ASP A 63 12.17 -1.15 2.84
N GLU A 64 11.44 -1.47 1.77
CA GLU A 64 11.92 -1.28 0.42
C GLU A 64 12.25 0.18 0.12
N SER A 65 13.22 0.39 -0.78
CA SER A 65 13.64 1.72 -1.23
C SER A 65 13.45 1.88 -2.73
N TYR A 66 13.15 3.10 -3.16
CA TYR A 66 12.91 3.45 -4.55
C TYR A 66 13.98 4.41 -5.05
N GLN A 67 14.61 4.08 -6.17
CA GLN A 67 15.58 4.92 -6.86
C GLN A 67 15.09 5.20 -8.28
N TYR A 68 15.32 6.41 -8.77
CA TYR A 68 14.81 6.89 -10.05
C TYR A 68 15.96 7.12 -11.02
N PHE A 69 15.95 6.39 -12.14
CA PHE A 69 16.95 6.53 -13.19
C PHE A 69 16.30 6.99 -14.49
N SER A 70 17.04 7.70 -15.31
CA SER A 70 16.64 8.08 -16.66
C SER A 70 17.54 7.36 -17.67
N MET A 71 16.96 6.48 -18.48
CA MET A 71 17.66 5.62 -19.44
C MET A 71 17.29 6.00 -20.88
N PHE A 72 18.12 5.62 -21.85
CA PHE A 72 17.78 5.79 -23.26
C PHE A 72 16.69 4.78 -23.67
N SER A 73 15.66 5.25 -24.36
CA SER A 73 14.52 4.43 -24.82
C SER A 73 14.91 3.38 -25.87
N GLN A 74 16.03 3.59 -26.56
CA GLN A 74 16.51 2.70 -27.64
C GLN A 74 17.28 1.47 -27.12
N LEU A 75 17.54 1.36 -25.83
CA LEU A 75 18.23 0.21 -25.27
C LEU A 75 17.37 -1.05 -25.41
N ASN A 76 17.97 -2.15 -25.90
CA ASN A 76 17.30 -3.45 -25.82
C ASN A 76 17.25 -3.91 -24.36
N LYS A 77 16.42 -4.91 -24.06
CA LYS A 77 16.18 -5.38 -22.70
C LYS A 77 17.47 -5.72 -21.94
N LYS A 78 18.42 -6.42 -22.58
CA LYS A 78 19.68 -6.85 -21.95
C LYS A 78 20.58 -5.66 -21.59
N ASP A 79 20.69 -4.70 -22.51
CA ASP A 79 21.51 -3.50 -22.30
C ASP A 79 20.87 -2.57 -21.27
N LEU A 80 19.53 -2.50 -21.26
CA LEU A 80 18.78 -1.76 -20.24
C LEU A 80 19.00 -2.35 -18.84
N GLU A 81 18.86 -3.67 -18.66
CA GLU A 81 19.12 -4.34 -17.39
C GLU A 81 20.56 -4.11 -16.89
N LYS A 82 21.54 -4.15 -17.81
CA LYS A 82 22.92 -3.85 -17.48
C LYS A 82 23.11 -2.38 -17.06
N ALA A 83 22.51 -1.44 -17.78
CA ALA A 83 22.59 -0.02 -17.47
C ALA A 83 21.96 0.31 -16.11
N ILE A 84 20.76 -0.24 -15.83
CA ILE A 84 20.09 -0.09 -14.54
C ILE A 84 20.99 -0.61 -13.40
N ARG A 85 21.60 -1.78 -13.59
CA ARG A 85 22.50 -2.35 -12.59
C ARG A 85 23.71 -1.46 -12.33
N MET A 86 24.35 -0.91 -13.38
CA MET A 86 25.49 -0.02 -13.26
C MET A 86 25.14 1.28 -12.50
N GLU A 87 23.97 1.89 -12.82
CA GLU A 87 23.49 3.08 -12.11
C GLU A 87 23.19 2.77 -10.63
N PHE A 88 22.59 1.63 -10.37
CA PHE A 88 22.32 1.21 -8.99
C PHE A 88 23.61 0.95 -8.19
N GLU A 89 24.62 0.30 -8.79
CA GLU A 89 25.93 0.10 -8.16
C GLU A 89 26.64 1.43 -7.88
N ALA A 90 26.53 2.39 -8.80
CA ALA A 90 27.06 3.74 -8.62
C ALA A 90 26.34 4.48 -7.48
N TYR A 91 25.00 4.42 -7.46
CA TYR A 91 24.19 4.96 -6.37
C TYR A 91 24.56 4.36 -5.01
N CYS A 92 24.69 3.04 -4.92
CA CYS A 92 25.10 2.36 -3.69
C CYS A 92 26.48 2.84 -3.22
N THR A 93 27.44 2.99 -4.15
CA THR A 93 28.78 3.48 -3.85
C THR A 93 28.74 4.91 -3.29
N GLU A 94 27.96 5.79 -3.92
CA GLU A 94 27.79 7.18 -3.47
C GLU A 94 27.21 7.28 -2.06
N LYS A 95 26.20 6.43 -1.77
CA LYS A 95 25.50 6.40 -0.48
C LYS A 95 26.19 5.54 0.59
N GLY A 96 27.25 4.83 0.24
CA GLY A 96 27.96 3.93 1.17
C GLY A 96 27.22 2.63 1.44
N TYR A 97 26.31 2.20 0.56
CA TYR A 97 25.59 0.94 0.67
C TYR A 97 26.36 -0.19 0.00
N ASN A 98 26.16 -1.42 0.48
CA ASN A 98 26.68 -2.61 -0.17
C ASN A 98 25.65 -3.18 -1.14
N ALA A 99 25.82 -2.97 -2.44
CA ALA A 99 24.91 -3.45 -3.47
C ALA A 99 24.68 -4.99 -3.42
N ASN A 100 25.66 -5.77 -2.95
CA ASN A 100 25.54 -7.23 -2.87
C ASN A 100 24.59 -7.73 -1.76
N THR A 101 24.19 -6.85 -0.84
CA THR A 101 23.21 -7.17 0.21
C THR A 101 21.80 -6.78 -0.17
N LEU A 102 21.60 -6.27 -1.36
CA LEU A 102 20.32 -5.78 -1.87
C LEU A 102 19.88 -6.60 -3.09
N GLU A 103 18.65 -7.07 -3.08
CA GLU A 103 17.96 -7.53 -4.28
C GLU A 103 17.23 -6.37 -4.95
N THR A 104 17.14 -6.37 -6.27
CA THR A 104 16.47 -5.29 -7.01
C THR A 104 15.42 -5.82 -7.98
N ARG A 105 14.41 -5.01 -8.21
CA ARG A 105 13.42 -5.12 -9.28
C ARG A 105 13.26 -3.74 -9.91
N TYR A 106 12.67 -3.64 -11.09
CA TYR A 106 12.47 -2.35 -11.70
C TYR A 106 11.17 -2.26 -12.51
N LEU A 107 10.67 -1.04 -12.63
CA LEU A 107 9.59 -0.65 -13.51
C LEU A 107 10.13 0.33 -14.54
N CYS A 108 9.58 0.29 -15.75
CA CYS A 108 9.86 1.29 -16.78
C CYS A 108 8.57 2.03 -17.11
N ALA A 109 8.69 3.33 -17.27
CA ALA A 109 7.64 4.21 -17.76
C ALA A 109 8.21 5.12 -18.85
N ASP A 110 7.38 5.48 -19.84
CA ASP A 110 7.77 6.44 -20.85
C ASP A 110 8.03 7.82 -20.20
N ASP A 111 9.09 8.48 -20.62
CA ASP A 111 9.33 9.86 -20.21
C ASP A 111 8.51 10.79 -21.11
N THR A 112 7.41 11.33 -20.60
CA THR A 112 6.52 12.23 -21.35
C THR A 112 7.18 13.55 -21.71
N THR A 113 8.29 13.91 -21.05
CA THR A 113 9.04 15.14 -21.32
C THR A 113 10.17 14.95 -22.32
N ASN A 114 10.66 13.72 -22.50
CA ASN A 114 11.73 13.38 -23.42
C ASN A 114 11.53 11.99 -24.04
N LEU A 115 11.06 11.93 -25.27
CA LEU A 115 10.77 10.69 -26.01
C LEU A 115 11.99 9.78 -26.26
N GLU A 116 13.20 10.31 -26.15
CA GLU A 116 14.42 9.52 -26.27
C GLU A 116 14.80 8.79 -24.96
N ARG A 117 14.08 9.06 -23.89
CA ARG A 117 14.36 8.50 -22.58
C ARG A 117 13.15 7.78 -22.00
N ILE A 118 13.45 6.85 -21.10
CA ILE A 118 12.47 6.19 -20.23
C ILE A 118 12.83 6.46 -18.78
N LYS A 119 11.83 6.59 -17.96
CA LYS A 119 11.98 6.62 -16.50
C LYS A 119 12.01 5.20 -15.97
N VAL A 120 12.97 4.91 -15.11
CA VAL A 120 13.09 3.63 -14.43
C VAL A 120 12.91 3.87 -12.94
N ILE A 121 11.98 3.16 -12.33
CA ILE A 121 11.87 3.06 -10.88
C ILE A 121 12.53 1.75 -10.49
N ASN A 122 13.70 1.84 -9.89
CA ASN A 122 14.39 0.69 -9.31
C ASN A 122 13.92 0.51 -7.87
N ILE A 123 13.57 -0.71 -7.52
CA ILE A 123 13.07 -1.11 -6.21
C ILE A 123 14.15 -1.98 -5.60
N SER A 124 14.64 -1.62 -4.42
CA SER A 124 15.65 -2.41 -3.72
C SER A 124 15.20 -2.82 -2.33
N GLU A 125 15.54 -4.04 -1.95
CA GLU A 125 15.22 -4.61 -0.64
C GLU A 125 16.42 -5.39 -0.09
N ASN A 126 16.60 -5.36 1.22
CA ASN A 126 17.67 -6.07 1.89
C ASN A 126 17.42 -7.59 1.87
N THR A 127 18.42 -8.36 1.45
CA THR A 127 18.35 -9.83 1.42
C THR A 127 18.08 -10.45 2.79
N VAL A 128 18.50 -9.79 3.88
CA VAL A 128 18.21 -10.24 5.25
C VAL A 128 16.71 -10.15 5.54
N GLU A 129 16.06 -9.04 5.17
CA GLU A 129 14.62 -8.87 5.38
C GLU A 129 13.81 -9.84 4.51
N LEU A 130 14.20 -10.02 3.25
CA LEU A 130 13.59 -11.03 2.38
C LEU A 130 13.70 -12.45 2.97
N ASN A 131 14.84 -12.78 3.57
CA ASN A 131 15.04 -14.09 4.21
C ASN A 131 14.22 -14.24 5.50
N LYS A 132 14.00 -13.17 6.28
CA LYS A 132 13.08 -13.20 7.43
C LYS A 132 11.66 -13.56 6.99
N ILE A 133 11.16 -12.94 5.91
CA ILE A 133 9.83 -13.25 5.36
C ILE A 133 9.77 -14.72 4.89
N LYS A 134 10.81 -15.22 4.20
CA LYS A 134 10.88 -16.63 3.78
C LYS A 134 10.86 -17.58 4.98
N GLN A 135 11.58 -17.26 6.05
CA GLN A 135 11.59 -18.05 7.29
C GLN A 135 10.22 -18.01 8.00
N LEU A 136 9.59 -16.86 8.06
CA LEU A 136 8.26 -16.68 8.65
C LEU A 136 7.19 -17.53 7.92
N LEU A 137 7.30 -17.67 6.60
CA LEU A 137 6.39 -18.47 5.79
C LEU A 137 6.92 -19.87 5.48
N ASN A 138 7.89 -20.36 6.27
CA ASN A 138 8.45 -21.70 6.07
C ASN A 138 7.34 -22.78 6.15
N GLY A 139 7.39 -23.75 5.22
CA GLY A 139 6.36 -24.79 5.07
C GLY A 139 5.06 -24.32 4.37
N LYS A 140 4.94 -23.04 4.01
CA LYS A 140 3.84 -22.50 3.21
C LYS A 140 4.25 -22.33 1.75
N LYS A 141 3.26 -22.30 0.86
CA LYS A 141 3.51 -22.03 -0.56
C LYS A 141 3.59 -20.51 -0.79
N ILE A 142 4.80 -19.94 -0.72
CA ILE A 142 5.00 -18.54 -1.09
C ILE A 142 4.75 -18.38 -2.59
N GLY A 143 3.77 -17.55 -2.95
CA GLY A 143 3.48 -17.16 -4.32
C GLY A 143 4.38 -16.01 -4.77
N MET A 144 4.28 -14.87 -4.08
CA MET A 144 5.01 -13.64 -4.38
C MET A 144 5.41 -12.92 -3.09
N MET A 145 6.48 -12.11 -3.17
CA MET A 145 6.90 -11.13 -2.15
C MET A 145 6.95 -9.78 -2.84
N LEU A 146 6.14 -8.81 -2.40
CA LEU A 146 5.72 -7.69 -3.23
C LEU A 146 5.77 -6.34 -2.51
N PRO A 147 6.15 -5.25 -3.20
CA PRO A 147 6.01 -3.88 -2.71
C PRO A 147 4.55 -3.42 -2.82
N VAL A 148 3.94 -3.11 -1.67
CA VAL A 148 2.53 -2.68 -1.62
C VAL A 148 2.27 -1.36 -2.34
N PRO A 149 3.16 -0.35 -2.30
CA PRO A 149 2.94 0.90 -3.04
C PRO A 149 2.70 0.71 -4.54
N ILE A 150 3.18 -0.40 -5.11
CA ILE A 150 2.93 -0.75 -6.50
C ILE A 150 1.65 -1.57 -6.63
N THR A 151 1.49 -2.61 -5.80
CA THR A 151 0.34 -3.52 -5.94
C THR A 151 -0.99 -2.87 -5.58
N ILE A 152 -0.99 -1.83 -4.74
CA ILE A 152 -2.22 -1.13 -4.34
C ILE A 152 -2.99 -0.56 -5.55
N THR A 153 -2.30 -0.31 -6.66
CA THR A 153 -2.92 0.11 -7.93
C THR A 153 -3.88 -0.93 -8.49
N ASN A 154 -3.75 -2.21 -8.13
CA ASN A 154 -4.63 -3.30 -8.57
C ASN A 154 -6.04 -3.20 -8.00
N VAL A 155 -6.23 -2.43 -6.92
CA VAL A 155 -7.53 -2.25 -6.27
C VAL A 155 -8.29 -1.08 -6.89
N ALA A 156 -7.56 -0.14 -7.50
CA ALA A 156 -8.14 1.05 -8.11
C ALA A 156 -8.67 0.78 -9.52
N GLU A 157 -9.82 1.36 -9.85
CA GLU A 157 -10.31 1.43 -11.22
C GLU A 157 -9.69 2.64 -11.91
N LEU A 158 -8.60 2.38 -12.65
CA LEU A 158 -7.85 3.43 -13.36
C LEU A 158 -8.38 3.57 -14.79
N SER A 159 -8.89 4.75 -15.12
CA SER A 159 -9.43 5.05 -16.47
C SER A 159 -8.36 5.10 -17.58
N GLY A 160 -7.09 5.19 -17.20
CA GLY A 160 -5.96 5.40 -18.11
C GLY A 160 -5.91 6.79 -18.76
N LYS A 161 -6.76 7.72 -18.32
CA LYS A 161 -6.85 9.10 -18.83
C LYS A 161 -6.54 10.15 -17.78
N GLU A 162 -6.68 9.79 -16.51
CA GLU A 162 -6.53 10.66 -15.35
C GLU A 162 -5.15 10.48 -14.72
N ASN A 163 -4.66 11.55 -14.12
CA ASN A 163 -3.51 11.53 -13.23
C ASN A 163 -4.02 11.37 -11.80
N VAL A 164 -3.58 10.33 -11.13
CA VAL A 164 -4.16 9.88 -9.86
C VAL A 164 -3.06 9.77 -8.81
N LEU A 165 -3.36 10.19 -7.58
CA LEU A 165 -2.60 9.80 -6.40
C LEU A 165 -3.36 8.69 -5.65
N ILE A 166 -2.66 7.65 -5.24
CA ILE A 166 -3.15 6.69 -4.25
C ILE A 166 -2.35 6.90 -2.97
N VAL A 167 -3.04 7.34 -1.93
CA VAL A 167 -2.48 7.55 -0.60
C VAL A 167 -2.88 6.36 0.26
N ASN A 168 -1.95 5.45 0.49
CA ASN A 168 -2.18 4.27 1.32
C ASN A 168 -1.72 4.56 2.75
N LEU A 169 -2.69 4.73 3.63
CA LEU A 169 -2.60 5.24 4.99
C LEU A 169 -2.51 4.07 5.99
N GLU A 170 -1.45 3.30 5.90
CA GLU A 170 -1.15 2.16 6.77
C GLU A 170 -0.20 2.55 7.93
N GLU A 171 0.53 1.62 8.51
CA GLU A 171 1.54 1.89 9.56
C GLU A 171 2.46 3.04 9.17
N LYS A 172 2.99 3.00 7.95
CA LYS A 172 3.60 4.12 7.23
C LYS A 172 2.67 4.54 6.09
N THR A 173 2.71 5.81 5.71
CA THR A 173 1.93 6.28 4.56
C THR A 173 2.74 6.16 3.29
N THR A 174 2.14 5.65 2.23
CA THR A 174 2.75 5.67 0.90
C THR A 174 1.89 6.47 -0.07
N ILE A 175 2.53 7.28 -0.90
CA ILE A 175 1.89 8.08 -1.95
C ILE A 175 2.39 7.57 -3.29
N THR A 176 1.52 6.92 -4.04
CA THR A 176 1.81 6.43 -5.39
C THR A 176 1.21 7.36 -6.42
N THR A 177 2.05 7.95 -7.25
CA THR A 177 1.65 8.83 -8.35
C THR A 177 1.49 8.02 -9.62
N ILE A 178 0.32 8.11 -10.22
CA ILE A 178 -0.02 7.42 -11.47
C ILE A 178 -0.34 8.46 -12.53
N ASN A 179 0.47 8.50 -13.57
CA ASN A 179 0.22 9.33 -14.74
C ASN A 179 -0.45 8.45 -15.80
N ARG A 180 -1.76 8.63 -15.97
CA ARG A 180 -2.59 7.86 -16.90
C ARG A 180 -2.54 6.35 -16.65
N THR A 181 -1.56 5.64 -17.24
CA THR A 181 -1.46 4.16 -17.18
C THR A 181 -0.23 3.64 -16.44
N TYR A 182 0.68 4.50 -16.02
CA TYR A 182 1.94 4.07 -15.41
C TYR A 182 2.23 4.78 -14.09
N ILE A 183 2.92 4.06 -13.20
CA ILE A 183 3.42 4.62 -11.96
C ILE A 183 4.62 5.50 -12.29
N SER A 184 4.55 6.78 -11.91
CA SER A 184 5.60 7.76 -12.19
C SER A 184 6.45 8.09 -10.98
N ASP A 185 5.91 7.92 -9.76
CA ASP A 185 6.60 8.21 -8.52
C ASP A 185 5.98 7.45 -7.34
N ILE A 186 6.80 7.15 -6.33
CA ILE A 186 6.41 6.53 -5.07
C ILE A 186 7.13 7.26 -3.94
N GLN A 187 6.39 7.78 -2.98
CA GLN A 187 6.93 8.40 -1.77
C GLN A 187 6.47 7.61 -0.55
N ILE A 188 7.40 7.36 0.38
CA ILE A 188 7.10 6.76 1.68
C ILE A 188 7.30 7.82 2.75
N LEU A 189 6.32 7.93 3.65
CA LEU A 189 6.36 8.76 4.84
C LEU A 189 6.35 7.85 6.06
N ASP A 190 7.14 8.18 7.07
CA ASP A 190 7.12 7.47 8.35
C ASP A 190 5.83 7.76 9.15
N GLU A 191 5.16 8.89 8.83
CA GLU A 191 3.85 9.26 9.37
C GLU A 191 2.77 8.35 8.79
N GLY A 192 1.98 7.74 9.70
CA GLY A 192 0.89 6.84 9.34
C GLY A 192 0.11 6.40 10.57
N SER A 193 -0.69 5.35 10.41
CA SER A 193 -1.50 4.80 11.50
C SER A 193 -0.64 4.30 12.66
N GLY A 194 0.61 3.89 12.40
CA GLY A 194 1.49 3.35 13.44
C GLY A 194 1.75 4.34 14.57
N ILE A 195 2.07 5.60 14.27
CA ILE A 195 2.30 6.65 15.28
C ILE A 195 1.02 6.92 16.07
N ILE A 196 -0.11 7.05 15.38
CA ILE A 196 -1.41 7.34 16.00
C ILE A 196 -1.82 6.20 16.94
N LEU A 197 -1.75 4.96 16.45
CA LEU A 197 -2.14 3.78 17.23
C LEU A 197 -1.26 3.60 18.46
N GLN A 198 0.05 3.84 18.38
CA GLN A 198 0.95 3.82 19.55
C GLN A 198 0.57 4.85 20.60
N ASN A 199 0.13 6.04 20.19
CA ASN A 199 -0.30 7.09 21.13
C ASN A 199 -1.63 6.74 21.81
N ILE A 200 -2.60 6.25 21.03
CA ILE A 200 -3.90 5.83 21.56
C ILE A 200 -3.73 4.58 22.46
N GLU A 201 -2.87 3.62 22.09
CA GLU A 201 -2.60 2.42 22.89
C GLU A 201 -2.09 2.74 24.29
N LYS A 202 -1.23 3.77 24.44
CA LYS A 202 -0.77 4.24 25.77
C LYS A 202 -1.93 4.68 26.67
N LYS A 203 -3.03 5.15 26.08
CA LYS A 203 -4.24 5.61 26.78
C LYS A 203 -5.21 4.45 27.03
N GLU A 204 -5.36 3.54 26.06
CA GLU A 204 -6.31 2.42 26.10
C GLU A 204 -5.73 1.13 26.70
N ASN A 205 -4.40 1.05 26.90
CA ASN A 205 -3.66 -0.15 27.36
C ASN A 205 -3.93 -1.41 26.49
N SER A 206 -4.29 -1.25 25.22
CA SER A 206 -4.55 -2.33 24.28
C SER A 206 -4.50 -1.84 22.85
N TYR A 207 -3.69 -2.47 22.01
CA TYR A 207 -3.60 -2.14 20.60
C TYR A 207 -4.93 -2.38 19.85
N ALA A 208 -5.63 -3.48 20.16
CA ALA A 208 -6.92 -3.76 19.54
C ALA A 208 -7.98 -2.69 19.88
N LYS A 209 -8.01 -2.22 21.14
CA LYS A 209 -8.89 -1.12 21.53
C LYS A 209 -8.48 0.21 20.89
N ALA A 210 -7.19 0.48 20.76
CA ALA A 210 -6.69 1.65 20.07
C ALA A 210 -7.12 1.64 18.59
N TYR A 211 -7.02 0.49 17.94
CA TYR A 211 -7.47 0.30 16.57
C TYR A 211 -8.98 0.54 16.41
N GLU A 212 -9.79 -0.03 17.29
CA GLU A 212 -11.25 0.17 17.28
C GLU A 212 -11.61 1.64 17.53
N ALA A 213 -10.95 2.31 18.48
CA ALA A 213 -11.15 3.72 18.77
C ALA A 213 -10.81 4.60 17.56
N LEU A 214 -9.67 4.34 16.90
CA LEU A 214 -9.28 5.04 15.68
C LEU A 214 -10.33 4.88 14.57
N ARG A 215 -10.80 3.64 14.34
CA ARG A 215 -11.80 3.31 13.33
C ARG A 215 -13.15 4.02 13.55
N ASN A 216 -13.50 4.27 14.80
CA ASN A 216 -14.75 4.92 15.19
C ASN A 216 -14.63 6.45 15.29
N THR A 217 -13.43 7.01 15.10
CA THR A 217 -13.21 8.45 15.14
C THR A 217 -13.87 9.14 13.95
N THR A 218 -14.38 10.34 14.19
CA THR A 218 -14.92 11.24 13.18
C THR A 218 -14.07 12.50 13.11
N ILE A 219 -13.71 12.92 11.90
CA ILE A 219 -13.03 14.20 11.65
C ILE A 219 -14.07 15.18 11.14
N TYR A 220 -13.89 16.45 11.52
CA TYR A 220 -14.82 17.51 11.21
C TYR A 220 -14.19 18.51 10.24
N THR A 221 -14.91 18.80 9.16
CA THR A 221 -14.60 19.92 8.26
C THR A 221 -14.96 21.24 8.93
N SER A 222 -14.46 22.37 8.42
CA SER A 222 -14.74 23.70 8.97
C SER A 222 -16.24 24.01 9.09
N ASP A 223 -17.03 23.50 8.14
CA ASP A 223 -18.49 23.69 8.14
C ASP A 223 -19.23 22.85 9.19
N ALA A 224 -18.58 21.84 9.76
CA ALA A 224 -19.19 20.88 10.69
C ALA A 224 -18.56 20.91 12.10
N ILE A 225 -17.65 21.84 12.37
CA ILE A 225 -16.86 21.89 13.61
C ILE A 225 -17.74 22.10 14.86
N GLU A 226 -18.91 22.72 14.71
CA GLU A 226 -19.86 22.93 15.80
C GLU A 226 -20.43 21.63 16.36
N ASN A 227 -20.43 20.55 15.56
CA ASN A 227 -20.90 19.24 15.99
C ASN A 227 -19.87 18.50 16.85
N MET A 228 -18.59 18.92 16.87
CA MET A 228 -17.50 18.24 17.58
C MET A 228 -17.74 18.19 19.10
N GLU A 229 -18.33 19.23 19.68
CA GLU A 229 -18.60 19.29 21.13
C GLU A 229 -19.68 18.29 21.57
N SER A 230 -20.61 17.92 20.66
CA SER A 230 -21.68 16.95 20.95
C SER A 230 -21.22 15.50 20.80
N ASP A 231 -20.14 15.22 20.05
CA ASP A 231 -19.69 13.89 19.67
C ASP A 231 -18.48 13.40 20.50
N GLY A 232 -18.40 13.75 21.78
CA GLY A 232 -17.25 13.60 22.68
C GLY A 232 -16.43 12.31 22.55
N GLU A 233 -17.06 11.13 22.41
CA GLU A 233 -16.35 9.87 22.23
C GLU A 233 -15.68 9.76 20.86
N GLN A 234 -16.32 10.24 19.79
CA GLN A 234 -15.80 10.17 18.42
C GLN A 234 -14.70 11.21 18.17
N ALA A 235 -14.63 12.27 18.98
CA ALA A 235 -13.61 13.31 18.90
C ALA A 235 -12.44 13.09 19.87
N LYS A 236 -12.51 12.07 20.74
CA LYS A 236 -11.61 11.85 21.88
C LYS A 236 -10.10 11.82 21.52
N TYR A 237 -9.74 11.34 20.34
CA TYR A 237 -8.34 11.14 19.92
C TYR A 237 -7.89 12.10 18.82
N LEU A 238 -8.64 13.14 18.53
CA LEU A 238 -8.27 14.12 17.47
C LEU A 238 -6.92 14.77 17.72
N GLU A 239 -6.52 15.00 18.97
CA GLU A 239 -5.21 15.54 19.33
C GLU A 239 -4.04 14.63 18.91
N ASP A 240 -4.25 13.30 18.89
CA ASP A 240 -3.25 12.33 18.45
C ASP A 240 -3.24 12.17 16.93
N ILE A 241 -4.37 12.40 16.27
CA ILE A 241 -4.61 12.12 14.86
C ILE A 241 -4.24 13.32 13.96
N LEU A 242 -4.74 14.51 14.30
CA LEU A 242 -4.62 15.68 13.43
C LEU A 242 -3.18 16.07 13.09
N PRO A 243 -2.18 16.05 14.03
CA PRO A 243 -0.81 16.42 13.70
C PRO A 243 -0.21 15.51 12.63
N VAL A 244 -0.50 14.19 12.68
CA VAL A 244 -0.04 13.21 11.70
C VAL A 244 -0.71 13.46 10.34
N LEU A 245 -2.02 13.70 10.34
CA LEU A 245 -2.74 14.01 9.11
C LEU A 245 -2.27 15.31 8.45
N TYR A 246 -1.93 16.35 9.21
CA TYR A 246 -1.39 17.59 8.64
C TYR A 246 -0.07 17.33 7.89
N THR A 247 0.82 16.50 8.44
CA THR A 247 2.06 16.14 7.76
C THR A 247 1.78 15.38 6.46
N ILE A 248 0.87 14.41 6.50
CA ILE A 248 0.48 13.62 5.32
C ILE A 248 -0.16 14.52 4.25
N ILE A 249 -1.12 15.38 4.64
CA ILE A 249 -1.79 16.33 3.74
C ILE A 249 -0.76 17.27 3.09
N GLY A 250 0.19 17.79 3.88
CA GLY A 250 1.29 18.61 3.35
C GLY A 250 2.12 17.91 2.29
N ALA A 251 2.45 16.63 2.48
CA ALA A 251 3.16 15.83 1.50
C ALA A 251 2.33 15.58 0.24
N VAL A 252 1.03 15.28 0.38
CA VAL A 252 0.10 15.10 -0.75
C VAL A 252 -0.05 16.41 -1.54
N GLN A 253 -0.14 17.54 -0.84
CA GLN A 253 -0.22 18.87 -1.46
C GLN A 253 1.06 19.20 -2.25
N ALA A 254 2.24 18.91 -1.68
CA ALA A 254 3.50 19.06 -2.38
C ALA A 254 3.52 18.23 -3.67
N LYS A 255 3.16 16.94 -3.59
CA LYS A 255 3.09 16.06 -4.77
C LYS A 255 2.10 16.54 -5.83
N SER A 256 0.95 17.06 -5.42
CA SER A 256 -0.05 17.61 -6.35
C SER A 256 0.45 18.87 -7.07
N SER A 257 1.45 19.56 -6.49
CA SER A 257 1.99 20.81 -7.03
C SER A 257 3.32 20.63 -7.80
N GLU A 258 4.05 19.54 -7.57
CA GLU A 258 5.37 19.30 -8.17
C GLU A 258 5.33 18.91 -9.66
N GLY A 259 4.20 18.36 -10.13
CA GLY A 259 4.07 17.86 -11.50
C GLY A 259 3.71 18.95 -12.50
N LEU A 260 4.13 18.77 -13.77
CA LEU A 260 3.65 19.57 -14.90
C LEU A 260 2.17 19.25 -15.24
N GLU A 261 1.69 18.12 -14.81
CA GLU A 261 0.33 17.63 -15.05
C GLU A 261 -0.49 17.72 -13.76
N LYS A 262 -1.69 18.28 -13.90
CA LYS A 262 -2.64 18.40 -12.78
C LYS A 262 -3.08 17.01 -12.30
N ILE A 263 -3.15 16.81 -10.99
CA ILE A 263 -3.79 15.64 -10.39
C ILE A 263 -5.31 15.81 -10.48
N ASP A 264 -5.95 14.83 -11.11
CA ASP A 264 -7.40 14.83 -11.31
C ASP A 264 -8.15 14.24 -10.12
N ARG A 265 -7.54 13.26 -9.43
CA ARG A 265 -8.18 12.51 -8.35
C ARG A 265 -7.16 11.98 -7.34
N ILE A 266 -7.58 11.93 -6.08
CA ILE A 266 -6.82 11.34 -4.99
C ILE A 266 -7.67 10.23 -4.36
N TYR A 267 -7.12 9.03 -4.29
CA TYR A 267 -7.70 7.91 -3.56
C TYR A 267 -7.03 7.74 -2.20
N LEU A 268 -7.84 7.59 -1.15
CA LEU A 268 -7.39 7.29 0.21
C LEU A 268 -7.74 5.84 0.55
N THR A 269 -6.80 5.10 1.10
CA THR A 269 -6.98 3.70 1.51
C THR A 269 -6.13 3.35 2.73
N GLY A 270 -6.29 2.15 3.27
CA GLY A 270 -5.58 1.69 4.45
C GLY A 270 -6.30 2.01 5.77
N THR A 271 -5.61 1.81 6.88
CA THR A 271 -6.18 1.92 8.24
C THR A 271 -6.84 3.28 8.50
N LEU A 272 -6.14 4.39 8.21
CA LEU A 272 -6.71 5.72 8.50
C LEU A 272 -7.88 6.08 7.58
N ALA A 273 -8.00 5.45 6.40
CA ALA A 273 -9.13 5.69 5.51
C ALA A 273 -10.47 5.21 6.07
N CYS A 274 -10.45 4.50 7.21
CA CYS A 274 -11.64 4.09 7.95
C CYS A 274 -12.15 5.14 8.93
N ILE A 275 -11.40 6.21 9.16
CA ILE A 275 -11.86 7.38 9.93
C ILE A 275 -13.00 8.06 9.17
N ASN A 276 -14.08 8.40 9.87
CA ASN A 276 -15.22 9.03 9.24
C ASN A 276 -14.86 10.43 8.72
N ASN A 277 -15.33 10.76 7.52
CA ASN A 277 -15.17 12.06 6.84
C ASN A 277 -13.70 12.39 6.45
N LEU A 278 -12.80 11.41 6.45
CA LEU A 278 -11.39 11.66 6.09
C LEU A 278 -11.24 12.22 4.67
N ASP A 279 -11.99 11.69 3.73
CA ASP A 279 -11.99 12.14 2.33
C ASP A 279 -12.46 13.60 2.19
N LEU A 280 -13.50 14.00 2.92
CA LEU A 280 -13.98 15.38 2.95
C LEU A 280 -12.93 16.31 3.55
N TYR A 281 -12.28 15.88 4.62
CA TYR A 281 -11.22 16.64 5.28
C TYR A 281 -10.01 16.84 4.34
N PHE A 282 -9.55 15.80 3.67
CA PHE A 282 -8.49 15.93 2.67
C PHE A 282 -8.88 16.85 1.51
N GLN A 283 -10.11 16.73 1.01
CA GLN A 283 -10.61 17.56 -0.09
C GLN A 283 -10.64 19.06 0.30
N GLU A 284 -11.01 19.38 1.53
CA GLU A 284 -11.00 20.76 2.03
C GLU A 284 -9.58 21.34 2.01
N TYR A 285 -8.60 20.62 2.57
CA TYR A 285 -7.23 21.12 2.65
C TYR A 285 -6.47 21.09 1.31
N LEU A 286 -6.91 20.29 0.36
CA LEU A 286 -6.29 20.17 -0.97
C LEU A 286 -6.98 21.04 -2.03
N GLY A 287 -7.61 22.12 -1.61
CA GLY A 287 -8.18 23.14 -2.51
C GLY A 287 -9.32 22.62 -3.40
N GLY A 288 -10.08 21.63 -2.91
CA GLY A 288 -11.20 21.03 -3.63
C GLY A 288 -10.81 19.96 -4.66
N THR A 289 -9.55 19.54 -4.70
CA THR A 289 -9.16 18.36 -5.49
C THR A 289 -9.98 17.17 -5.03
N LYS A 290 -10.58 16.44 -5.96
CA LYS A 290 -11.48 15.32 -5.66
C LYS A 290 -10.75 14.22 -4.88
N CYS A 291 -11.12 14.03 -3.61
CA CYS A 291 -10.62 12.97 -2.74
C CYS A 291 -11.74 11.94 -2.51
N GLU A 292 -11.41 10.67 -2.65
CA GLU A 292 -12.36 9.57 -2.48
C GLU A 292 -11.71 8.42 -1.71
N ILE A 293 -12.50 7.75 -0.88
CA ILE A 293 -12.08 6.49 -0.28
C ILE A 293 -12.03 5.40 -1.37
N LEU A 294 -10.88 4.74 -1.49
CA LEU A 294 -10.66 3.68 -2.47
C LEU A 294 -11.47 2.42 -2.09
N LYS A 295 -12.52 2.17 -2.85
CA LYS A 295 -13.36 0.97 -2.70
C LYS A 295 -12.85 -0.12 -3.65
N PRO A 296 -12.63 -1.36 -3.18
CA PRO A 296 -12.20 -2.43 -4.07
C PRO A 296 -13.27 -2.80 -5.08
N THR A 297 -12.86 -3.02 -6.32
CA THR A 297 -13.74 -3.38 -7.45
C THR A 297 -13.97 -4.89 -7.58
N ILE A 298 -13.85 -5.63 -6.48
CA ILE A 298 -14.04 -7.09 -6.46
C ILE A 298 -15.38 -7.47 -5.82
N THR A 299 -15.96 -8.57 -6.26
CA THR A 299 -17.17 -9.11 -5.65
C THR A 299 -16.85 -9.78 -4.30
N THR A 300 -17.80 -9.80 -3.37
CA THR A 300 -17.66 -10.50 -2.09
C THR A 300 -18.66 -11.66 -2.01
N THR A 301 -18.30 -12.70 -1.25
CA THR A 301 -19.20 -13.84 -0.99
C THR A 301 -20.30 -13.50 0.00
N THR A 302 -20.07 -12.52 0.87
CA THR A 302 -21.04 -12.05 1.86
C THR A 302 -21.88 -10.91 1.29
N ARG A 303 -23.21 -11.07 1.32
CA ARG A 303 -24.17 -10.03 0.85
C ARG A 303 -24.11 -8.74 1.69
N ASP A 304 -23.64 -8.84 2.93
CA ASP A 304 -23.63 -7.77 3.92
C ASP A 304 -22.19 -7.33 4.27
N ALA A 305 -21.25 -7.40 3.29
CA ALA A 305 -19.88 -6.95 3.52
C ALA A 305 -19.87 -5.46 3.88
N ASN A 306 -19.35 -5.14 5.06
CA ASN A 306 -19.17 -3.76 5.48
C ASN A 306 -18.05 -3.12 4.62
N ILE A 307 -18.36 -2.02 3.96
CA ILE A 307 -17.43 -1.34 3.07
C ILE A 307 -16.13 -0.93 3.78
N LYS A 308 -16.19 -0.51 5.05
CA LYS A 308 -15.01 -0.19 5.85
C LYS A 308 -14.09 -1.41 6.02
N GLU A 309 -14.64 -2.58 6.28
CA GLU A 309 -13.87 -3.82 6.40
C GLU A 309 -13.14 -4.18 5.09
N CYS A 310 -13.76 -3.90 3.95
CA CYS A 310 -13.13 -4.10 2.65
C CYS A 310 -11.97 -3.09 2.44
N ILE A 311 -12.17 -1.81 2.80
CA ILE A 311 -11.17 -0.75 2.67
C ILE A 311 -9.95 -1.04 3.54
N GLU A 312 -10.16 -1.51 4.77
CA GLU A 312 -9.10 -1.85 5.72
C GLU A 312 -8.13 -2.91 5.18
N VAL A 313 -8.62 -3.83 4.35
CA VAL A 313 -7.82 -4.94 3.82
C VAL A 313 -7.38 -4.74 2.37
N ASN A 314 -7.51 -3.53 1.81
CA ASN A 314 -7.13 -3.24 0.43
C ASN A 314 -5.67 -3.62 0.12
N SER A 315 -4.74 -3.40 1.06
CA SER A 315 -3.34 -3.82 0.90
C SER A 315 -3.23 -5.34 0.72
N ALA A 316 -3.96 -6.13 1.50
CA ALA A 316 -3.99 -7.59 1.36
C ALA A 316 -4.72 -8.04 0.06
N ILE A 317 -5.82 -7.36 -0.31
CA ILE A 317 -6.50 -7.61 -1.59
C ILE A 317 -5.55 -7.37 -2.76
N SER A 318 -4.81 -6.27 -2.74
CA SER A 318 -3.86 -5.90 -3.80
C SER A 318 -2.78 -6.97 -4.02
N LEU A 319 -2.25 -7.52 -2.93
CA LEU A 319 -1.28 -8.62 -2.94
C LEU A 319 -1.88 -9.91 -3.52
N ALA A 320 -3.11 -10.25 -3.13
CA ALA A 320 -3.78 -11.44 -3.66
C ALA A 320 -4.08 -11.30 -5.16
N LEU A 321 -4.54 -10.13 -5.62
CA LEU A 321 -4.77 -9.84 -7.03
C LEU A 321 -3.49 -9.96 -7.85
N GLN A 322 -2.37 -9.42 -7.36
CA GLN A 322 -1.06 -9.56 -8.00
C GLN A 322 -0.65 -11.04 -8.09
N GLY A 323 -0.87 -11.83 -7.04
CA GLY A 323 -0.63 -13.27 -7.02
C GLY A 323 -1.49 -14.07 -8.00
N LEU A 324 -2.60 -13.50 -8.44
CA LEU A 324 -3.48 -14.05 -9.50
C LEU A 324 -3.14 -13.53 -10.90
N GLY A 325 -2.06 -12.78 -11.03
CA GLY A 325 -1.53 -12.27 -12.30
C GLY A 325 -2.10 -10.93 -12.74
N GLN A 326 -2.81 -10.19 -11.86
CA GLN A 326 -3.24 -8.84 -12.14
C GLN A 326 -2.11 -7.85 -11.84
N GLY A 327 -2.05 -6.74 -12.60
CA GLY A 327 -1.13 -5.65 -12.36
C GLY A 327 0.25 -5.82 -12.99
N VAL A 328 1.20 -5.06 -12.48
CA VAL A 328 2.55 -4.94 -13.04
C VAL A 328 3.36 -6.21 -12.82
N GLN A 329 3.97 -6.74 -13.88
CA GLN A 329 4.77 -7.97 -13.80
C GLN A 329 6.24 -7.67 -13.47
N GLY A 330 6.96 -8.67 -12.95
CA GLY A 330 8.42 -8.58 -12.72
C GLY A 330 8.83 -7.91 -11.40
N ILE A 331 7.90 -7.56 -10.52
CA ILE A 331 8.15 -6.86 -9.25
C ILE A 331 8.30 -7.79 -8.03
N SER A 332 8.13 -9.09 -8.21
CA SER A 332 8.23 -10.04 -7.08
C SER A 332 9.69 -10.31 -6.70
N PHE A 333 9.98 -10.23 -5.41
CA PHE A 333 11.27 -10.56 -4.79
C PHE A 333 11.38 -12.04 -4.39
N LYS A 334 10.40 -12.86 -4.75
CA LYS A 334 10.56 -14.31 -4.67
C LYS A 334 11.55 -14.72 -5.74
N THR A 335 12.72 -15.17 -5.32
CA THR A 335 13.63 -15.97 -6.16
C THR A 335 13.16 -17.42 -6.13
N ASP A 336 12.89 -18.00 -7.30
CA ASP A 336 12.73 -19.43 -7.41
C ASP A 336 14.06 -20.08 -6.99
N ILE A 337 14.02 -20.88 -5.94
CA ILE A 337 15.12 -21.75 -5.51
C ILE A 337 15.05 -23.01 -6.34
#